data_d599344120d61f8b7799a180c6cca7e8
#
_entry.id   d599344120d61f8b7799a180c6cca7e8
#
_cell.length_a   1.000
_cell.length_b   1.000
_cell.length_c   1.000
_cell.angle_alpha   90.00
_cell.angle_beta   90.00
_cell.angle_gamma   90.00
#
_symmetry.space_group_name_H-M   'P 1'
#
loop_
_entity.id
_entity.type
_entity.pdbx_description
1 polymer ?
#
loop_
_entity_poly.entity_id
_entity_poly.type
_entity_poly.pdbx_seq_one_letter_code
_entity_poly.pdbx_strand_id
1 'polypeptide(L)'
;MLTRRAFAACALCAAGGFLATGVEAQTNTTTPGVKRTLIKQTEGPMDGYVTVEMRIEIEPGATIARHTHPGIESSYVVEGGVELAVDGEETRAFSAGEGFQVPTGRPHGGKNGPAKTLLAATYVVEKGKPLASPA
;
A
#
# COMPACT_ATOMS: atom_id res chain seq x y z
N MET A 1 66.28 25.05 -9.36
CA MET A 1 65.78 26.32 -8.81
C MET A 1 64.34 26.52 -9.19
N LEU A 2 63.46 26.51 -8.16
CA LEU A 2 62.30 27.40 -8.05
C LEU A 2 61.14 27.15 -9.03
N THR A 3 59.90 27.12 -8.64
CA THR A 3 59.16 27.52 -7.45
C THR A 3 57.77 26.86 -7.47
N ARG A 4 57.31 26.49 -6.31
CA ARG A 4 55.95 26.07 -6.06
C ARG A 4 54.97 27.21 -6.30
N ARG A 5 53.94 26.98 -7.06
CA ARG A 5 52.71 27.75 -6.97
C ARG A 5 51.53 26.83 -6.74
N ALA A 6 50.98 26.95 -5.53
CA ALA A 6 49.75 26.36 -5.11
C ALA A 6 48.58 27.03 -5.86
N PHE A 7 47.78 26.25 -6.53
CA PHE A 7 46.45 26.69 -6.97
C PHE A 7 45.40 26.12 -6.00
N ALA A 8 44.89 27.04 -5.19
CA ALA A 8 43.69 26.79 -4.43
C ALA A 8 42.52 26.67 -5.41
N ALA A 9 42.02 25.49 -5.61
CA ALA A 9 40.77 25.26 -6.34
C ALA A 9 39.63 25.44 -5.38
N CYS A 10 38.88 26.52 -5.54
CA CYS A 10 37.57 26.73 -4.90
C CYS A 10 36.57 25.79 -5.56
N ALA A 11 36.30 24.65 -4.91
CA ALA A 11 35.22 23.76 -5.30
C ALA A 11 33.96 24.11 -4.52
N LEU A 12 33.23 25.10 -4.99
CA LEU A 12 31.83 25.29 -4.62
C LEU A 12 30.95 24.44 -5.55
N CYS A 13 30.94 23.14 -5.32
CA CYS A 13 29.89 22.30 -5.84
C CYS A 13 28.67 22.46 -4.95
N ALA A 14 27.76 23.33 -5.37
CA ALA A 14 26.39 23.33 -4.86
C ALA A 14 25.75 21.98 -5.24
N ALA A 15 25.80 21.03 -4.33
CA ALA A 15 25.01 19.82 -4.41
C ALA A 15 23.55 20.24 -4.18
N GLY A 16 22.86 20.59 -5.26
CA GLY A 16 21.42 20.68 -5.30
C GLY A 16 20.86 19.26 -5.10
N GLY A 17 20.73 18.85 -3.85
CA GLY A 17 19.99 17.64 -3.50
C GLY A 17 18.54 17.84 -3.92
N PHE A 18 18.15 17.23 -5.01
CA PHE A 18 16.76 16.95 -5.28
C PHE A 18 16.29 16.00 -4.17
N LEU A 19 15.68 16.55 -3.13
CA LEU A 19 14.85 15.78 -2.23
C LEU A 19 13.65 15.32 -3.06
N ALA A 20 13.79 14.18 -3.70
CA ALA A 20 12.64 13.43 -4.15
C ALA A 20 11.85 13.08 -2.88
N THR A 21 10.88 13.92 -2.53
CA THR A 21 9.86 13.57 -1.56
C THR A 21 8.98 12.51 -2.22
N GLY A 22 9.51 11.31 -2.34
CA GLY A 22 8.74 10.14 -2.64
C GLY A 22 7.74 10.01 -1.51
N VAL A 23 6.47 10.25 -1.79
CA VAL A 23 5.37 9.87 -0.92
C VAL A 23 5.34 8.35 -0.96
N GLU A 24 6.20 7.72 -0.17
CA GLU A 24 6.10 6.30 0.10
C GLU A 24 4.84 6.11 0.94
N ALA A 25 3.77 5.65 0.29
CA ALA A 25 2.77 4.90 1.01
C ALA A 25 3.54 3.75 1.65
N GLN A 26 3.73 3.77 2.97
CA GLN A 26 4.47 2.74 3.69
C GLN A 26 3.70 1.42 3.57
N THR A 27 4.05 0.66 2.54
CA THR A 27 3.40 -0.61 2.18
C THR A 27 3.90 -1.79 3.02
N ASN A 28 4.71 -1.53 4.05
CA ASN A 28 5.45 -2.56 4.78
C ASN A 28 4.82 -2.92 6.13
N THR A 29 3.52 -3.22 6.16
CA THR A 29 3.03 -4.11 7.22
C THR A 29 3.19 -5.55 6.73
N THR A 30 4.25 -6.21 7.16
CA THR A 30 4.46 -7.64 6.92
C THR A 30 3.46 -8.43 7.75
N THR A 31 2.33 -8.76 7.18
CA THR A 31 1.42 -9.76 7.75
C THR A 31 1.92 -11.12 7.27
N PRO A 32 2.23 -12.08 8.16
CA PRO A 32 2.63 -13.41 7.74
C PRO A 32 1.63 -14.02 6.75
N GLY A 33 2.13 -14.53 5.63
CA GLY A 33 1.30 -15.13 4.59
C GLY A 33 0.56 -14.13 3.69
N VAL A 34 0.80 -12.82 3.84
CA VAL A 34 0.20 -11.80 2.96
C VAL A 34 1.30 -10.95 2.32
N LYS A 35 1.43 -11.07 1.01
CA LYS A 35 2.38 -10.27 0.22
C LYS A 35 1.64 -9.19 -0.55
N ARG A 36 2.08 -7.95 -0.37
CA ARG A 36 1.55 -6.77 -1.07
C ARG A 36 2.60 -6.23 -2.03
N THR A 37 2.20 -6.03 -3.28
CA THR A 37 3.07 -5.48 -4.33
C THR A 37 2.41 -4.24 -4.90
N LEU A 38 3.07 -3.09 -4.77
CA LEU A 38 2.64 -1.86 -5.41
C LEU A 38 2.77 -2.01 -6.94
N ILE A 39 1.68 -1.80 -7.66
CA ILE A 39 1.65 -1.79 -9.12
C ILE A 39 1.82 -0.35 -9.62
N LYS A 40 0.98 0.56 -9.11
CA LYS A 40 1.01 1.97 -9.49
C LYS A 40 0.44 2.86 -8.39
N GLN A 41 0.93 4.09 -8.36
CA GLN A 41 0.37 5.16 -7.55
C GLN A 41 0.24 6.41 -8.41
N THR A 42 -0.86 7.15 -8.23
CA THR A 42 -1.16 8.38 -8.97
C THR A 42 -1.79 9.38 -8.00
N GLU A 43 -1.46 10.65 -8.15
CA GLU A 43 -2.13 11.74 -7.42
C GLU A 43 -3.61 11.81 -7.81
N GLY A 44 -4.45 12.17 -6.87
CA GLY A 44 -5.89 12.32 -7.09
C GLY A 44 -6.74 11.13 -6.63
N PRO A 45 -8.08 11.22 -6.86
CA PRO A 45 -8.80 12.11 -7.80
C PRO A 45 -9.04 13.54 -7.31
N MET A 46 -8.73 13.87 -6.06
CA MET A 46 -8.87 15.21 -5.50
C MET A 46 -7.59 15.61 -4.76
N ASP A 47 -7.42 16.90 -4.49
CA ASP A 47 -6.27 17.41 -3.74
C ASP A 47 -6.14 16.71 -2.38
N GLY A 48 -4.92 16.34 -2.03
CA GLY A 48 -4.63 15.65 -0.78
C GLY A 48 -4.91 14.14 -0.78
N TYR A 49 -5.26 13.56 -1.93
CA TYR A 49 -5.48 12.11 -2.08
C TYR A 49 -4.54 11.50 -3.11
N VAL A 50 -4.32 10.20 -2.97
CA VAL A 50 -3.62 9.35 -3.94
C VAL A 50 -4.46 8.12 -4.23
N THR A 51 -4.38 7.66 -5.47
CA THR A 51 -4.91 6.35 -5.89
C THR A 51 -3.77 5.37 -5.98
N VAL A 52 -3.88 4.26 -5.27
CA VAL A 52 -2.87 3.21 -5.16
C VAL A 52 -3.44 1.92 -5.69
N GLU A 53 -2.77 1.31 -6.65
CA GLU A 53 -3.12 -0.01 -7.19
C GLU A 53 -2.12 -1.05 -6.69
N MET A 54 -2.64 -2.13 -6.11
CA MET A 54 -1.85 -3.19 -5.49
C MET A 54 -2.27 -4.58 -5.95
N ARG A 55 -1.31 -5.44 -6.06
CA ARG A 55 -1.49 -6.89 -6.10
C ARG A 55 -1.27 -7.45 -4.70
N ILE A 56 -2.24 -8.23 -4.21
CA ILE A 56 -2.19 -8.86 -2.90
C ILE A 56 -2.28 -10.37 -3.07
N GLU A 57 -1.26 -11.06 -2.61
CA GLU A 57 -1.17 -12.52 -2.59
C GLU A 57 -1.34 -12.99 -1.15
N ILE A 58 -2.29 -13.90 -0.92
CA ILE A 58 -2.63 -14.40 0.40
C ILE A 58 -2.45 -15.91 0.41
N GLU A 59 -1.55 -16.41 1.25
CA GLU A 59 -1.26 -17.83 1.36
C GLU A 59 -2.44 -18.59 1.98
N PRO A 60 -2.59 -19.90 1.70
CA PRO A 60 -3.65 -20.73 2.27
C PRO A 60 -3.72 -20.60 3.79
N GLY A 61 -4.92 -20.37 4.31
CA GLY A 61 -5.19 -20.26 5.74
C GLY A 61 -4.63 -19.01 6.44
N ALA A 62 -3.96 -18.11 5.71
CA ALA A 62 -3.43 -16.89 6.30
C ALA A 62 -4.55 -15.98 6.83
N THR A 63 -4.25 -15.28 7.92
CA THR A 63 -5.16 -14.31 8.53
C THR A 63 -4.74 -12.90 8.11
N ILE A 64 -5.69 -12.12 7.65
CA ILE A 64 -5.53 -10.70 7.41
C ILE A 64 -5.85 -9.99 8.72
N ALA A 65 -4.81 -9.47 9.38
CA ALA A 65 -4.97 -8.79 10.65
C ALA A 65 -5.93 -7.61 10.53
N ARG A 66 -6.69 -7.34 11.60
CA ARG A 66 -7.65 -6.24 11.66
C ARG A 66 -6.95 -4.89 11.52
N HIS A 67 -7.45 -4.06 10.60
CA HIS A 67 -6.86 -2.77 10.25
C HIS A 67 -7.89 -1.82 9.65
N THR A 68 -7.47 -0.56 9.46
CA THR A 68 -8.23 0.48 8.76
C THR A 68 -7.40 1.10 7.65
N HIS A 69 -8.06 1.77 6.70
CA HIS A 69 -7.43 2.62 5.68
C HIS A 69 -7.88 4.08 5.81
N PRO A 70 -7.00 5.06 5.51
CA PRO A 70 -7.38 6.49 5.49
C PRO A 70 -8.12 6.87 4.20
N GLY A 71 -8.96 6.00 3.70
CA GLY A 71 -9.72 6.14 2.47
C GLY A 71 -10.45 4.85 2.12
N ILE A 72 -10.93 4.76 0.89
CA ILE A 72 -11.70 3.64 0.38
C ILE A 72 -10.76 2.56 -0.16
N GLU A 73 -11.04 1.30 0.16
CA GLU A 73 -10.53 0.13 -0.54
C GLU A 73 -11.58 -0.42 -1.50
N SER A 74 -11.16 -0.75 -2.73
CA SER A 74 -11.94 -1.51 -3.71
C SER A 74 -11.09 -2.69 -4.15
N SER A 75 -11.52 -3.90 -3.82
CA SER A 75 -10.79 -5.12 -4.11
C SER A 75 -11.62 -6.07 -4.98
N TYR A 76 -10.94 -6.73 -5.92
CA TYR A 76 -11.49 -7.76 -6.79
C TYR A 76 -10.71 -9.06 -6.59
N VAL A 77 -11.42 -10.17 -6.42
CA VAL A 77 -10.82 -11.50 -6.28
C VAL A 77 -10.53 -12.05 -7.67
N VAL A 78 -9.24 -12.12 -8.00
CA VAL A 78 -8.76 -12.67 -9.29
C VAL A 78 -8.72 -14.19 -9.25
N GLU A 79 -8.22 -14.74 -8.14
CA GLU A 79 -8.10 -16.19 -7.93
C GLU A 79 -8.35 -16.51 -6.45
N GLY A 80 -8.84 -17.72 -6.18
CA GLY A 80 -9.08 -18.21 -4.83
C GLY A 80 -10.34 -17.65 -4.20
N GLY A 81 -10.26 -17.26 -2.94
CA GLY A 81 -11.35 -16.67 -2.18
C GLY A 81 -10.93 -16.29 -0.77
N VAL A 82 -11.58 -15.29 -0.22
CA VAL A 82 -11.29 -14.73 1.10
C VAL A 82 -12.58 -14.50 1.87
N GLU A 83 -12.58 -14.82 3.16
CA GLU A 83 -13.62 -14.39 4.10
C GLU A 83 -13.24 -13.01 4.66
N LEU A 84 -14.14 -12.05 4.56
CA LEU A 84 -13.97 -10.69 5.03
C LEU A 84 -14.97 -10.36 6.13
N ALA A 85 -14.47 -9.83 7.24
CA ALA A 85 -15.24 -9.28 8.33
C ALA A 85 -15.03 -7.75 8.36
N VAL A 86 -16.10 -7.00 8.14
CA VAL A 86 -16.12 -5.53 8.20
C VAL A 86 -17.01 -5.12 9.37
N ASP A 87 -16.55 -4.18 10.20
CA ASP A 87 -17.33 -3.72 11.34
C ASP A 87 -18.69 -3.16 10.93
N GLY A 88 -19.73 -3.67 11.60
CA GLY A 88 -21.11 -3.28 11.33
C GLY A 88 -21.75 -4.00 10.15
N GLU A 89 -21.06 -4.98 9.55
CA GLU A 89 -21.57 -5.81 8.46
C GLU A 89 -21.48 -7.30 8.83
N GLU A 90 -22.25 -8.14 8.15
CA GLU A 90 -22.11 -9.58 8.27
C GLU A 90 -20.81 -10.03 7.60
N THR A 91 -20.10 -10.96 8.24
CA THR A 91 -18.93 -11.60 7.65
C THR A 91 -19.32 -12.34 6.37
N ARG A 92 -18.61 -12.08 5.29
CA ARG A 92 -18.92 -12.64 3.98
C ARG A 92 -17.69 -13.23 3.30
N ALA A 93 -17.89 -14.38 2.64
CA ALA A 93 -16.91 -14.96 1.74
C ALA A 93 -17.05 -14.37 0.32
N PHE A 94 -15.91 -14.09 -0.30
CA PHE A 94 -15.80 -13.64 -1.68
C PHE A 94 -14.94 -14.61 -2.47
N SER A 95 -15.43 -15.03 -3.63
CA SER A 95 -14.76 -15.95 -4.55
C SER A 95 -14.23 -15.22 -5.78
N ALA A 96 -13.40 -15.91 -6.58
CA ALA A 96 -12.91 -15.40 -7.87
C ALA A 96 -14.07 -14.85 -8.73
N GLY A 97 -13.92 -13.65 -9.26
CA GLY A 97 -14.94 -12.94 -10.02
C GLY A 97 -15.82 -12.00 -9.19
N GLU A 98 -15.73 -12.06 -7.86
CA GLU A 98 -16.44 -11.16 -6.96
C GLU A 98 -15.52 -10.03 -6.47
N GLY A 99 -16.12 -8.95 -5.98
CA GLY A 99 -15.41 -7.82 -5.40
C GLY A 99 -16.09 -7.28 -4.16
N PHE A 100 -15.34 -6.49 -3.41
CA PHE A 100 -15.85 -5.82 -2.22
C PHE A 100 -15.27 -4.41 -2.10
N GLN A 101 -15.95 -3.59 -1.32
CA GLN A 101 -15.46 -2.25 -0.95
C GLN A 101 -15.49 -2.11 0.56
N VAL A 102 -14.48 -1.42 1.09
CA VAL A 102 -14.42 -1.05 2.50
C VAL A 102 -14.42 0.46 2.61
N PRO A 103 -15.40 1.05 3.32
CA PRO A 103 -15.47 2.50 3.53
C PRO A 103 -14.28 3.03 4.34
N THR A 104 -14.00 4.30 4.17
CA THR A 104 -12.95 5.04 4.90
C THR A 104 -13.01 4.79 6.40
N GLY A 105 -11.88 4.42 6.99
CA GLY A 105 -11.70 4.24 8.43
C GLY A 105 -12.48 3.07 9.04
N ARG A 106 -13.15 2.24 8.23
CA ARG A 106 -13.90 1.10 8.74
C ARG A 106 -12.93 -0.04 9.10
N PRO A 107 -12.90 -0.49 10.37
CA PRO A 107 -12.10 -1.63 10.77
C PRO A 107 -12.55 -2.91 10.06
N HIS A 108 -11.60 -3.64 9.51
CA HIS A 108 -11.86 -4.90 8.81
C HIS A 108 -10.65 -5.82 8.88
N GLY A 109 -10.88 -7.07 8.61
CA GLY A 109 -9.89 -8.12 8.54
C GLY A 109 -10.49 -9.35 7.90
N GLY A 110 -9.73 -10.44 7.83
CA GLY A 110 -10.26 -11.62 7.16
C GLY A 110 -9.42 -12.86 7.34
N LYS A 111 -9.87 -13.92 6.72
CA LYS A 111 -9.20 -15.20 6.70
C LYS A 111 -9.22 -15.79 5.29
N ASN A 112 -8.06 -16.29 4.88
CA ASN A 112 -7.98 -17.00 3.60
C ASN A 112 -8.48 -18.44 3.74
N GLY A 113 -9.04 -18.95 2.65
CA GLY A 113 -9.44 -20.34 2.52
C GLY A 113 -8.24 -21.29 2.31
N PRO A 114 -8.53 -22.55 1.92
CA PRO A 114 -7.49 -23.59 1.75
C PRO A 114 -6.63 -23.41 0.49
N ALA A 115 -6.99 -22.49 -0.41
CA ALA A 115 -6.23 -22.18 -1.61
C ALA A 115 -5.57 -20.80 -1.49
N LYS A 116 -4.49 -20.58 -2.26
CA LYS A 116 -3.90 -19.26 -2.42
C LYS A 116 -4.90 -18.31 -3.05
N THR A 117 -4.96 -17.08 -2.54
CA THR A 117 -5.83 -16.03 -3.10
C THR A 117 -5.00 -14.91 -3.70
N LEU A 118 -5.45 -14.41 -4.84
CA LEU A 118 -4.93 -13.23 -5.51
C LEU A 118 -6.01 -12.17 -5.58
N LEU A 119 -5.71 -10.99 -5.04
CA LEU A 119 -6.56 -9.80 -5.15
C LEU A 119 -5.89 -8.74 -6.03
N ALA A 120 -6.70 -8.05 -6.82
CA ALA A 120 -6.38 -6.73 -7.36
C ALA A 120 -7.10 -5.69 -6.51
N ALA A 121 -6.36 -4.83 -5.83
CA ALA A 121 -6.89 -3.85 -4.90
C ALA A 121 -6.54 -2.43 -5.32
N THR A 122 -7.53 -1.55 -5.31
CA THR A 122 -7.37 -0.12 -5.55
C THR A 122 -7.78 0.63 -4.29
N TYR A 123 -6.91 1.51 -3.83
CA TYR A 123 -7.14 2.39 -2.69
C TYR A 123 -7.20 3.84 -3.15
N VAL A 124 -8.18 4.57 -2.67
CA VAL A 124 -8.23 6.04 -2.78
C VAL A 124 -8.09 6.59 -1.37
N VAL A 125 -6.91 7.06 -1.03
CA VAL A 125 -6.53 7.34 0.36
C VAL A 125 -5.88 8.70 0.52
N GLU A 126 -5.93 9.25 1.74
CA GLU A 126 -5.28 10.51 2.08
C GLU A 126 -3.75 10.39 1.90
N LYS A 127 -3.19 11.36 1.18
CA LYS A 127 -1.75 11.47 0.93
C LYS A 127 -0.97 11.67 2.23
N GLY A 128 0.16 11.00 2.35
CA GLY A 128 1.06 11.13 3.50
C GLY A 128 0.63 10.36 4.75
N LYS A 129 -0.52 9.69 4.73
CA LYS A 129 -0.92 8.76 5.79
C LYS A 129 -0.47 7.32 5.47
N PRO A 130 -0.21 6.48 6.48
CA PRO A 130 0.00 5.06 6.27
C PRO A 130 -1.19 4.44 5.53
N LEU A 131 -0.92 3.58 4.55
CA LEU A 131 -1.99 2.91 3.79
C LEU A 131 -2.90 2.07 4.70
N ALA A 132 -2.32 1.43 5.71
CA ALA A 132 -3.06 0.66 6.70
C ALA A 132 -2.57 0.97 8.11
N SER A 133 -3.48 1.00 9.07
CA SER A 133 -3.20 1.15 10.51
C SER A 133 -3.89 0.04 11.29
N PRO A 134 -3.26 -0.55 12.31
CA PRO A 134 -3.92 -1.54 13.19
C PRO A 134 -5.21 -1.00 13.81
N ALA A 135 -6.21 -1.88 14.00
CA ALA A 135 -7.52 -1.58 14.56
C ALA A 135 -7.96 -2.56 15.62
#